data_7ec5275ba54d86bcaef4b4d535eb64d8
#
_entry.id   7ec5275ba54d86bcaef4b4d535eb64d8
#
_cell.length_a   1.000
_cell.length_b   1.000
_cell.length_c   1.000
_cell.angle_alpha   90.00
_cell.angle_beta   90.00
_cell.angle_gamma   90.00
#
_symmetry.space_group_name_H-M   'P 1'
#
loop_
_entity.id
_entity.type
_entity.pdbx_description
1 polymer ?
#
loop_
_entity_poly.entity_id
_entity_poly.type
_entity_poly.pdbx_seq_one_letter_code
_entity_poly.pdbx_strand_id
1 'polypeptide(L)'
;DEPLAALDAARKQELLPYISRLKDILNIPIIYVSHQIQEIMHLADTLVLLENGKLLEQGPVDQIINNPKISPYFGEDLKSSFIRCIVDDNHHDTSVSNLRFDGGFIKTTILGKPVGSSVRVRIRAQDVAVSIKHPKDISIANIFEVKIQAIEQSDRGFVDLNLIAKNTVFWARLTKTSVENLNLIPGRVVFALFKSTAIEILGH
;
A
#
# COMPACT_ATOMS: atom_id res chain seq x y z
N ASP A 1 19.79 -14.50 4.95
CA ASP A 1 19.37 -13.89 6.22
C ASP A 1 19.91 -12.46 6.25
N GLU A 2 19.04 -11.48 6.34
CA GLU A 2 19.35 -10.04 6.43
C GLU A 2 20.41 -9.54 5.43
N PRO A 3 20.35 -9.90 4.13
CA PRO A 3 21.47 -9.68 3.20
C PRO A 3 21.78 -8.20 2.94
N LEU A 4 20.83 -7.31 3.21
CA LEU A 4 20.98 -5.87 2.99
C LEU A 4 21.13 -5.06 4.30
N ALA A 5 21.30 -5.72 5.46
CA ALA A 5 21.31 -5.04 6.76
C ALA A 5 22.41 -3.96 6.90
N ALA A 6 23.56 -4.16 6.25
CA ALA A 6 24.70 -3.23 6.29
C ALA A 6 24.58 -2.02 5.34
N LEU A 7 23.52 -1.93 4.53
CA LEU A 7 23.37 -0.89 3.53
C LEU A 7 22.46 0.25 4.00
N ASP A 8 22.77 1.46 3.55
CA ASP A 8 21.87 2.61 3.71
C ASP A 8 20.63 2.49 2.80
N ALA A 9 19.61 3.30 3.09
CA ALA A 9 18.31 3.24 2.40
C ALA A 9 18.43 3.49 0.89
N ALA A 10 19.33 4.37 0.43
CA ALA A 10 19.50 4.69 -0.97
C ALA A 10 20.08 3.47 -1.73
N ARG A 11 21.13 2.85 -1.20
CA ARG A 11 21.73 1.63 -1.79
C ARG A 11 20.79 0.44 -1.78
N LYS A 12 19.97 0.31 -0.73
CA LYS A 12 18.92 -0.72 -0.71
C LYS A 12 17.93 -0.55 -1.85
N GLN A 13 17.44 0.68 -2.08
CA GLN A 13 16.53 0.98 -3.18
C GLN A 13 17.14 0.71 -4.56
N GLU A 14 18.44 0.90 -4.73
CA GLU A 14 19.15 0.53 -5.96
C GLU A 14 19.23 -0.98 -6.17
N LEU A 15 19.48 -1.76 -5.11
CA LEU A 15 19.70 -3.21 -5.21
C LEU A 15 18.44 -4.06 -5.27
N LEU A 16 17.37 -3.64 -4.60
CA LEU A 16 16.11 -4.39 -4.55
C LEU A 16 15.56 -4.77 -5.94
N PRO A 17 15.59 -3.87 -6.96
CA PRO A 17 15.16 -4.21 -8.32
C PRO A 17 16.00 -5.32 -8.96
N TYR A 18 17.31 -5.38 -8.68
CA TYR A 18 18.17 -6.45 -9.22
C TYR A 18 17.85 -7.80 -8.60
N ILE A 19 17.57 -7.84 -7.28
CA ILE A 19 17.17 -9.08 -6.59
C ILE A 19 15.82 -9.57 -7.12
N SER A 20 14.86 -8.64 -7.33
CA SER A 20 13.58 -8.98 -7.94
C SER A 20 13.74 -9.58 -9.34
N ARG A 21 14.58 -8.97 -10.19
CA ARG A 21 14.91 -9.49 -11.52
C ARG A 21 15.55 -10.88 -11.50
N LEU A 22 16.43 -11.14 -10.54
CA LEU A 22 17.05 -12.47 -10.40
C LEU A 22 15.99 -13.56 -10.18
N LYS A 23 14.98 -13.28 -9.37
CA LYS A 23 13.84 -14.19 -9.16
C LYS A 23 13.17 -14.55 -10.49
N ASP A 24 12.88 -13.54 -11.31
CA ASP A 24 12.18 -13.72 -12.59
C ASP A 24 13.04 -14.45 -13.64
N ILE A 25 14.35 -14.16 -13.69
CA ILE A 25 15.27 -14.76 -14.67
C ILE A 25 15.60 -16.22 -14.31
N LEU A 26 15.89 -16.48 -13.03
CA LEU A 26 16.36 -17.79 -12.61
C LEU A 26 15.22 -18.81 -12.40
N ASN A 27 13.98 -18.32 -12.23
CA ASN A 27 12.80 -19.12 -11.94
C ASN A 27 13.01 -20.15 -10.82
N ILE A 28 13.73 -19.74 -9.77
CA ILE A 28 14.00 -20.54 -8.58
C ILE A 28 13.31 -19.95 -7.36
N PRO A 29 12.89 -20.77 -6.38
CA PRO A 29 12.37 -20.25 -5.13
C PRO A 29 13.49 -19.58 -4.34
N ILE A 30 13.22 -18.35 -3.85
CA ILE A 30 14.14 -17.58 -3.01
C ILE A 30 13.50 -17.44 -1.63
N ILE A 31 14.22 -17.83 -0.58
CA ILE A 31 13.87 -17.54 0.80
C ILE A 31 14.66 -16.31 1.23
N TYR A 32 13.92 -15.24 1.55
CA TYR A 32 14.48 -13.96 1.98
C TYR A 32 14.05 -13.67 3.40
N VAL A 33 15.00 -13.56 4.33
CA VAL A 33 14.74 -13.24 5.75
C VAL A 33 15.13 -11.80 6.00
N SER A 34 14.19 -11.00 6.45
CA SER A 34 14.40 -9.60 6.83
C SER A 34 13.35 -9.16 7.84
N HIS A 35 13.70 -8.21 8.71
CA HIS A 35 12.76 -7.51 9.57
C HIS A 35 12.26 -6.20 8.91
N GLN A 36 12.76 -5.86 7.73
CA GLN A 36 12.41 -4.63 7.03
C GLN A 36 11.26 -4.87 6.04
N ILE A 37 10.08 -4.38 6.41
CA ILE A 37 8.87 -4.58 5.62
C ILE A 37 8.99 -4.04 4.18
N GLN A 38 9.77 -2.98 3.96
CA GLN A 38 9.98 -2.41 2.62
C GLN A 38 10.71 -3.39 1.70
N GLU A 39 11.73 -4.10 2.19
CA GLU A 39 12.42 -5.14 1.44
C GLU A 39 11.48 -6.29 1.09
N ILE A 40 10.72 -6.76 2.09
CA ILE A 40 9.73 -7.82 1.93
C ILE A 40 8.69 -7.44 0.87
N MET A 41 8.19 -6.22 0.91
CA MET A 41 7.18 -5.74 -0.05
C MET A 41 7.69 -5.64 -1.48
N HIS A 42 8.99 -5.41 -1.67
CA HIS A 42 9.61 -5.41 -3.00
C HIS A 42 9.80 -6.82 -3.56
N LEU A 43 10.13 -7.79 -2.72
CA LEU A 43 10.66 -9.09 -3.15
C LEU A 43 9.66 -10.23 -3.00
N ALA A 44 8.84 -10.23 -1.94
CA ALA A 44 8.06 -11.40 -1.56
C ALA A 44 6.73 -11.52 -2.29
N ASP A 45 6.39 -12.73 -2.68
CA ASP A 45 5.02 -13.12 -3.09
C ASP A 45 4.26 -13.71 -1.90
N THR A 46 4.98 -14.47 -1.08
CA THR A 46 4.44 -15.11 0.13
C THR A 46 5.21 -14.62 1.34
N LEU A 47 4.50 -14.27 2.40
CA LEU A 47 5.06 -13.90 3.69
C LEU A 47 4.85 -15.03 4.69
N VAL A 48 5.90 -15.32 5.45
CA VAL A 48 5.85 -16.17 6.65
C VAL A 48 6.26 -15.28 7.82
N LEU A 49 5.33 -14.98 8.70
CA LEU A 49 5.57 -14.14 9.88
C LEU A 49 5.82 -15.04 11.08
N LEU A 50 6.97 -14.80 11.72
CA LEU A 50 7.39 -15.53 12.92
C LEU A 50 7.42 -14.62 14.12
N GLU A 51 6.91 -15.13 15.25
CA GLU A 51 7.00 -14.49 16.55
C GLU A 51 7.56 -15.49 17.59
N ASN A 52 8.65 -15.12 18.27
CA ASN A 52 9.31 -15.99 19.26
C ASN A 52 9.59 -17.42 18.74
N GLY A 53 10.02 -17.54 17.45
CA GLY A 53 10.32 -18.80 16.80
C GLY A 53 9.10 -19.65 16.41
N LYS A 54 7.88 -19.12 16.55
CA LYS A 54 6.64 -19.81 16.16
C LYS A 54 6.00 -19.11 14.97
N LEU A 55 5.35 -19.89 14.13
CA LEU A 55 4.55 -19.37 13.02
C LEU A 55 3.35 -18.58 13.57
N LEU A 56 3.29 -17.29 13.26
CA LEU A 56 2.16 -16.43 13.56
C LEU A 56 1.16 -16.40 12.41
N GLU A 57 1.64 -16.17 11.19
CA GLU A 57 0.80 -16.09 10.00
C GLU A 57 1.60 -16.48 8.74
N GLN A 58 0.92 -17.01 7.72
CA GLN A 58 1.52 -17.34 6.43
C GLN A 58 0.52 -17.16 5.29
N GLY A 59 0.95 -16.58 4.18
CA GLY A 59 0.12 -16.45 2.98
C GLY A 59 0.64 -15.40 2.00
N PRO A 60 -0.17 -15.02 1.01
CA PRO A 60 0.16 -13.94 0.09
C PRO A 60 0.48 -12.65 0.84
N VAL A 61 1.63 -12.04 0.53
CA VAL A 61 2.13 -10.87 1.27
C VAL A 61 1.10 -9.73 1.31
N ASP A 62 0.38 -9.52 0.19
CA ASP A 62 -0.63 -8.45 0.08
C ASP A 62 -1.82 -8.65 1.04
N GLN A 63 -2.17 -9.91 1.35
CA GLN A 63 -3.26 -10.23 2.28
C GLN A 63 -2.82 -10.08 3.74
N ILE A 64 -1.63 -10.59 4.07
CA ILE A 64 -1.12 -10.54 5.44
C ILE A 64 -0.84 -9.12 5.88
N ILE A 65 -0.22 -8.32 5.02
CA ILE A 65 0.20 -6.96 5.38
C ILE A 65 -0.99 -6.01 5.57
N ASN A 66 -2.07 -6.25 4.82
CA ASN A 66 -3.32 -5.49 4.96
C ASN A 66 -4.25 -6.03 6.06
N ASN A 67 -3.89 -7.14 6.73
CA ASN A 67 -4.67 -7.70 7.82
C ASN A 67 -4.54 -6.80 9.06
N PRO A 68 -5.66 -6.23 9.59
CA PRO A 68 -5.62 -5.34 10.75
C PRO A 68 -4.99 -5.98 11.99
N LYS A 69 -5.14 -7.31 12.17
CA LYS A 69 -4.56 -8.03 13.31
C LYS A 69 -3.04 -8.15 13.24
N ILE A 70 -2.49 -8.12 12.03
CA ILE A 70 -1.05 -8.29 11.76
C ILE A 70 -0.36 -6.95 11.57
N SER A 71 -1.09 -5.93 11.09
CA SER A 71 -0.57 -4.58 10.86
C SER A 71 0.27 -4.01 12.03
N PRO A 72 -0.07 -4.22 13.32
CA PRO A 72 0.74 -3.73 14.44
C PRO A 72 2.17 -4.27 14.47
N TYR A 73 2.41 -5.47 13.94
CA TYR A 73 3.75 -6.06 13.91
C TYR A 73 4.71 -5.35 12.95
N PHE A 74 4.19 -4.56 12.04
CA PHE A 74 5.00 -3.83 11.05
C PHE A 74 5.36 -2.40 11.46
N GLY A 75 4.93 -1.98 12.66
CA GLY A 75 5.18 -0.64 13.18
C GLY A 75 4.20 0.41 12.67
N GLU A 76 3.90 1.39 13.51
CA GLU A 76 2.89 2.42 13.23
C GLU A 76 3.27 3.39 12.10
N ASP A 77 4.57 3.70 11.96
CA ASP A 77 5.07 4.63 10.94
C ASP A 77 4.95 4.07 9.51
N LEU A 78 4.69 2.75 9.40
CA LEU A 78 4.59 2.05 8.11
C LEU A 78 3.16 1.76 7.68
N LYS A 79 2.13 2.23 8.41
CA LYS A 79 0.75 1.99 8.02
C LYS A 79 0.48 2.50 6.61
N SER A 80 0.22 1.58 5.72
CA SER A 80 0.10 1.82 4.29
C SER A 80 -0.89 0.83 3.68
N SER A 81 -1.51 1.22 2.58
CA SER A 81 -2.32 0.34 1.75
C SER A 81 -1.43 -0.27 0.67
N PHE A 82 -1.44 -1.58 0.54
CA PHE A 82 -0.70 -2.29 -0.50
C PHE A 82 -1.70 -2.94 -1.45
N ILE A 83 -1.65 -2.57 -2.71
CA ILE A 83 -2.65 -2.95 -3.70
C ILE A 83 -1.96 -3.52 -4.92
N ARG A 84 -2.35 -4.74 -5.33
CA ARG A 84 -1.91 -5.32 -6.59
C ARG A 84 -2.75 -4.75 -7.72
N CYS A 85 -2.09 -4.23 -8.74
CA CYS A 85 -2.72 -3.60 -9.88
C CYS A 85 -2.15 -4.17 -11.19
N ILE A 86 -2.91 -4.00 -12.26
CA ILE A 86 -2.46 -4.26 -13.63
C ILE A 86 -2.36 -2.92 -14.34
N VAL A 87 -1.26 -2.69 -15.05
CA VAL A 87 -1.12 -1.51 -15.94
C VAL A 87 -2.16 -1.64 -17.04
N ASP A 88 -3.13 -0.74 -17.05
CA ASP A 88 -4.24 -0.76 -18.00
C ASP A 88 -3.95 0.12 -19.21
N ASP A 89 -3.36 1.29 -18.95
CA ASP A 89 -3.02 2.26 -19.99
C ASP A 89 -1.88 3.20 -19.55
N ASN A 90 -1.13 3.71 -20.51
CA ASN A 90 -0.06 4.69 -20.34
C ASN A 90 -0.32 5.89 -21.25
N HIS A 91 -0.81 6.98 -20.70
CA HIS A 91 -1.06 8.22 -21.42
C HIS A 91 0.22 9.07 -21.46
N HIS A 92 1.05 8.91 -22.47
CA HIS A 92 2.32 9.63 -22.61
C HIS A 92 2.13 11.15 -22.68
N ASP A 93 1.07 11.61 -23.33
CA ASP A 93 0.78 13.05 -23.48
C ASP A 93 0.47 13.75 -22.15
N THR A 94 -0.12 13.01 -21.20
CA THR A 94 -0.47 13.55 -19.88
C THR A 94 0.47 13.10 -18.78
N SER A 95 1.48 12.30 -19.10
CA SER A 95 2.43 11.69 -18.15
C SER A 95 1.74 10.92 -17.01
N VAL A 96 0.65 10.22 -17.32
CA VAL A 96 -0.17 9.45 -16.38
C VAL A 96 -0.29 8.01 -16.84
N SER A 97 -0.21 7.07 -15.91
CA SER A 97 -0.59 5.66 -16.11
C SER A 97 -1.86 5.34 -15.32
N ASN A 98 -2.75 4.58 -15.93
CA ASN A 98 -3.92 4.01 -15.28
C ASN A 98 -3.61 2.58 -14.82
N LEU A 99 -3.84 2.31 -13.56
CA LEU A 99 -3.63 1.00 -12.93
C LEU A 99 -4.98 0.43 -12.53
N ARG A 100 -5.35 -0.72 -13.06
CA ARG A 100 -6.61 -1.39 -12.74
C ARG A 100 -6.46 -2.28 -11.52
N PHE A 101 -7.39 -2.19 -10.58
CA PHE A 101 -7.57 -3.08 -9.44
C PHE A 101 -9.07 -3.41 -9.28
N ASP A 102 -9.46 -4.22 -8.30
CA ASP A 102 -10.86 -4.64 -8.12
C ASP A 102 -11.83 -3.49 -7.78
N GLY A 103 -11.31 -2.43 -7.12
CA GLY A 103 -12.07 -1.24 -6.76
C GLY A 103 -12.20 -0.19 -7.87
N GLY A 104 -11.55 -0.36 -9.02
CA GLY A 104 -11.55 0.60 -10.13
C GLY A 104 -10.17 0.87 -10.71
N PHE A 105 -9.86 2.14 -10.95
CA PHE A 105 -8.60 2.58 -11.55
C PHE A 105 -7.87 3.58 -10.66
N ILE A 106 -6.59 3.32 -10.42
CA ILE A 106 -5.67 4.25 -9.77
C ILE A 106 -4.87 4.98 -10.85
N LYS A 107 -4.84 6.31 -10.77
CA LYS A 107 -4.03 7.17 -11.63
C LYS A 107 -2.73 7.52 -10.94
N THR A 108 -1.61 7.16 -11.56
CA THR A 108 -0.26 7.47 -11.07
C THR A 108 0.56 8.22 -12.14
N THR A 109 1.73 8.70 -11.76
CA THR A 109 2.70 9.21 -12.76
C THR A 109 3.10 8.09 -13.72
N ILE A 110 3.54 8.46 -14.94
CA ILE A 110 3.86 7.47 -15.96
C ILE A 110 4.92 6.47 -15.49
N LEU A 111 4.67 5.18 -15.73
CA LEU A 111 5.47 4.10 -15.17
C LEU A 111 6.52 3.53 -16.13
N GLY A 112 6.42 3.79 -17.42
CA GLY A 112 7.29 3.16 -18.41
C GLY A 112 7.19 1.62 -18.46
N LYS A 113 6.15 1.02 -17.85
CA LYS A 113 5.89 -0.43 -17.86
C LYS A 113 4.89 -0.79 -18.94
N PRO A 114 5.03 -1.98 -19.58
CA PRO A 114 4.06 -2.43 -20.59
C PRO A 114 2.65 -2.56 -20.02
N VAL A 115 1.66 -2.28 -20.83
CA VAL A 115 0.25 -2.59 -20.56
C VAL A 115 0.09 -4.10 -20.29
N GLY A 116 -0.71 -4.47 -19.30
CA GLY A 116 -0.87 -5.85 -18.83
C GLY A 116 0.12 -6.27 -17.74
N SER A 117 1.17 -5.49 -17.48
CA SER A 117 2.13 -5.79 -16.39
C SER A 117 1.44 -5.72 -15.04
N SER A 118 1.78 -6.66 -14.15
CA SER A 118 1.38 -6.60 -12.74
C SER A 118 2.34 -5.68 -11.99
N VAL A 119 1.77 -4.79 -11.19
CA VAL A 119 2.52 -3.90 -10.30
C VAL A 119 1.89 -3.91 -8.92
N ARG A 120 2.70 -3.68 -7.90
CA ARG A 120 2.22 -3.44 -6.55
C ARG A 120 2.38 -1.96 -6.23
N VAL A 121 1.31 -1.33 -5.74
CA VAL A 121 1.34 0.05 -5.29
C VAL A 121 1.28 0.13 -3.78
N ARG A 122 1.99 1.09 -3.22
CA ARG A 122 1.90 1.48 -1.82
C ARG A 122 1.34 2.88 -1.73
N ILE A 123 0.38 3.07 -0.81
CA ILE A 123 -0.19 4.37 -0.47
C ILE A 123 -0.09 4.50 1.05
N ARG A 124 0.66 5.48 1.54
CA ARG A 124 0.81 5.69 2.99
C ARG A 124 -0.50 6.20 3.57
N ALA A 125 -0.87 5.73 4.75
CA ALA A 125 -2.10 6.15 5.42
C ALA A 125 -2.18 7.67 5.61
N GLN A 126 -1.06 8.32 5.89
CA GLN A 126 -0.96 9.78 6.05
C GLN A 126 -1.24 10.59 4.77
N ASP A 127 -1.10 9.96 3.60
CA ASP A 127 -1.31 10.60 2.30
C ASP A 127 -2.76 10.43 1.80
N VAL A 128 -3.60 9.73 2.57
CA VAL A 128 -5.02 9.52 2.27
C VAL A 128 -5.86 10.50 3.07
N ALA A 129 -6.51 11.42 2.37
CA ALA A 129 -7.54 12.29 2.94
C ALA A 129 -8.92 11.63 2.86
N VAL A 130 -9.85 12.10 3.70
CA VAL A 130 -11.23 11.62 3.74
C VAL A 130 -12.19 12.77 3.56
N SER A 131 -13.23 12.58 2.73
CA SER A 131 -14.32 13.53 2.54
C SER A 131 -15.66 12.83 2.71
N ILE A 132 -16.64 13.52 3.31
CA ILE A 132 -18.01 13.00 3.45
C ILE A 132 -18.79 13.09 2.14
N LYS A 133 -18.50 14.10 1.32
CA LYS A 133 -19.14 14.33 0.02
C LYS A 133 -18.11 14.13 -1.07
N HIS A 134 -18.58 13.70 -2.26
CA HIS A 134 -17.70 13.65 -3.42
C HIS A 134 -17.18 15.07 -3.71
N PRO A 135 -15.86 15.31 -3.60
CA PRO A 135 -15.30 16.62 -3.83
C PRO A 135 -15.35 16.99 -5.32
N LYS A 136 -15.47 18.28 -5.61
CA LYS A 136 -15.44 18.86 -6.94
C LYS A 136 -14.33 19.90 -7.01
N ASP A 137 -13.86 20.17 -8.22
CA ASP A 137 -12.90 21.25 -8.50
C ASP A 137 -11.60 21.16 -7.69
N ILE A 138 -11.05 19.94 -7.57
CA ILE A 138 -9.81 19.65 -6.85
C ILE A 138 -8.78 18.99 -7.76
N SER A 139 -7.50 19.12 -7.40
CA SER A 139 -6.38 18.52 -8.16
C SER A 139 -6.10 17.05 -7.84
N ILE A 140 -6.89 16.42 -6.98
CA ILE A 140 -6.72 15.01 -6.62
C ILE A 140 -7.46 14.15 -7.63
N ALA A 141 -6.71 13.27 -8.31
CA ALA A 141 -7.25 12.42 -9.37
C ALA A 141 -7.78 11.07 -8.87
N ASN A 142 -7.35 10.62 -7.69
CA ASN A 142 -7.79 9.36 -7.10
C ASN A 142 -8.80 9.63 -6.00
N ILE A 143 -10.06 9.31 -6.29
CA ILE A 143 -11.20 9.49 -5.39
C ILE A 143 -12.02 8.21 -5.44
N PHE A 144 -12.14 7.53 -4.31
CA PHE A 144 -12.83 6.25 -4.20
C PHE A 144 -13.92 6.34 -3.13
N GLU A 145 -15.12 5.89 -3.47
CA GLU A 145 -16.16 5.66 -2.48
C GLU A 145 -15.78 4.41 -1.67
N VAL A 146 -15.70 4.58 -0.35
CA VAL A 146 -15.23 3.55 0.58
C VAL A 146 -16.12 3.50 1.82
N LYS A 147 -16.19 2.34 2.46
CA LYS A 147 -16.86 2.16 3.73
C LYS A 147 -15.84 2.07 4.87
N ILE A 148 -16.06 2.79 5.94
CA ILE A 148 -15.24 2.68 7.16
C ILE A 148 -15.54 1.32 7.81
N GLN A 149 -14.55 0.45 7.91
CA GLN A 149 -14.67 -0.85 8.59
C GLN A 149 -14.34 -0.74 10.07
N ALA A 150 -13.24 -0.07 10.39
CA ALA A 150 -12.75 0.09 11.75
C ALA A 150 -12.07 1.45 11.92
N ILE A 151 -11.99 1.88 13.17
CA ILE A 151 -11.29 3.08 13.61
C ILE A 151 -10.36 2.66 14.75
N GLU A 152 -9.06 2.85 14.57
CA GLU A 152 -8.03 2.47 15.52
C GLU A 152 -7.34 3.71 16.06
N GLN A 153 -7.10 3.76 17.37
CA GLN A 153 -6.31 4.86 17.94
C GLN A 153 -4.82 4.54 17.81
N SER A 154 -4.03 5.55 17.43
CA SER A 154 -2.58 5.49 17.35
C SER A 154 -1.95 6.26 18.50
N ASP A 155 -0.73 5.88 18.91
CA ASP A 155 -0.06 6.38 20.13
C ASP A 155 0.22 7.90 20.13
N ARG A 156 0.24 8.56 18.99
CA ARG A 156 0.59 9.99 18.87
C ARG A 156 -0.62 10.92 18.70
N GLY A 157 -1.81 10.52 19.14
CA GLY A 157 -3.03 11.33 18.99
C GLY A 157 -3.61 11.33 17.57
N PHE A 158 -3.13 10.43 16.71
CA PHE A 158 -3.70 10.14 15.42
C PHE A 158 -4.74 9.02 15.53
N VAL A 159 -5.54 8.90 14.50
CA VAL A 159 -6.55 7.87 14.34
C VAL A 159 -6.38 7.26 12.96
N ASP A 160 -6.27 5.95 12.89
CA ASP A 160 -6.18 5.20 11.64
C ASP A 160 -7.55 4.62 11.28
N LEU A 161 -8.01 4.93 10.09
CA LEU A 161 -9.24 4.39 9.53
C LEU A 161 -8.91 3.21 8.62
N ASN A 162 -9.55 2.07 8.87
CA ASN A 162 -9.61 0.97 7.93
C ASN A 162 -10.79 1.20 7.00
N LEU A 163 -10.52 1.41 5.72
CA LEU A 163 -11.47 1.76 4.68
C LEU A 163 -11.52 0.63 3.66
N ILE A 164 -12.70 0.28 3.15
CA ILE A 164 -12.84 -0.76 2.13
C ILE A 164 -13.57 -0.26 0.89
N ALA A 165 -12.98 -0.53 -0.28
CA ALA A 165 -13.62 -0.41 -1.59
C ALA A 165 -13.68 -1.82 -2.22
N LYS A 166 -14.87 -2.42 -2.32
CA LYS A 166 -15.07 -3.85 -2.69
C LYS A 166 -14.25 -4.76 -1.76
N ASN A 167 -13.16 -5.37 -2.26
CA ASN A 167 -12.27 -6.24 -1.47
C ASN A 167 -10.92 -5.57 -1.14
N THR A 168 -10.70 -4.34 -1.61
CA THR A 168 -9.44 -3.64 -1.38
C THR A 168 -9.51 -2.77 -0.14
N VAL A 169 -8.51 -2.95 0.73
CA VAL A 169 -8.35 -2.17 1.96
C VAL A 169 -7.49 -0.94 1.70
N PHE A 170 -7.98 0.21 2.17
CA PHE A 170 -7.24 1.46 2.26
C PHE A 170 -7.07 1.86 3.72
N TRP A 171 -5.92 2.41 4.05
CA TRP A 171 -5.68 3.03 5.34
C TRP A 171 -5.64 4.55 5.19
N ALA A 172 -6.28 5.26 6.11
CA ALA A 172 -6.16 6.72 6.21
C ALA A 172 -5.80 7.11 7.65
N ARG A 173 -4.77 7.94 7.82
CA ARG A 173 -4.35 8.48 9.12
C ARG A 173 -4.84 9.91 9.26
N LEU A 174 -5.66 10.16 10.26
CA LEU A 174 -6.27 11.45 10.53
C LEU A 174 -5.97 11.92 11.96
N THR A 175 -6.19 13.20 12.20
CA THR A 175 -6.22 13.71 13.58
C THR A 175 -7.53 13.32 14.26
N LYS A 176 -7.51 13.16 15.58
CA LYS A 176 -8.72 12.90 16.36
C LYS A 176 -9.80 13.97 16.11
N THR A 177 -9.39 15.24 16.06
CA THR A 177 -10.28 16.36 15.77
C THR A 177 -10.96 16.22 14.39
N SER A 178 -10.24 15.74 13.37
CA SER A 178 -10.85 15.51 12.05
C SER A 178 -11.92 14.42 12.08
N VAL A 179 -11.65 13.33 12.82
CA VAL A 179 -12.62 12.24 13.01
C VAL A 179 -13.89 12.73 13.71
N GLU A 180 -13.74 13.53 14.75
CA GLU A 180 -14.84 14.13 15.51
C GLU A 180 -15.65 15.12 14.66
N ASN A 181 -14.99 16.09 14.01
CA ASN A 181 -15.64 17.11 13.19
C ASN A 181 -16.43 16.53 12.01
N LEU A 182 -15.90 15.46 11.42
CA LEU A 182 -16.56 14.77 10.31
C LEU A 182 -17.54 13.68 10.78
N ASN A 183 -17.67 13.45 12.10
CA ASN A 183 -18.51 12.39 12.68
C ASN A 183 -18.22 11.02 12.01
N LEU A 184 -16.95 10.66 11.85
CA LEU A 184 -16.56 9.40 11.24
C LEU A 184 -16.82 8.25 12.21
N ILE A 185 -17.61 7.28 11.76
CA ILE A 185 -17.96 6.08 12.54
C ILE A 185 -17.87 4.83 11.65
N PRO A 186 -17.60 3.65 12.21
CA PRO A 186 -17.68 2.40 11.47
C PRO A 186 -19.03 2.23 10.76
N GLY A 187 -18.99 1.70 9.54
CA GLY A 187 -20.16 1.52 8.69
C GLY A 187 -20.50 2.70 7.78
N ARG A 188 -19.96 3.90 8.07
CA ARG A 188 -20.21 5.08 7.24
C ARG A 188 -19.51 4.98 5.89
N VAL A 189 -20.20 5.42 4.84
CA VAL A 189 -19.64 5.58 3.49
C VAL A 189 -19.04 6.99 3.37
N VAL A 190 -17.83 7.07 2.88
CA VAL A 190 -17.05 8.30 2.69
C VAL A 190 -16.23 8.20 1.40
N PHE A 191 -15.50 9.25 1.05
CA PHE A 191 -14.58 9.26 -0.08
C PHE A 191 -13.14 9.29 0.43
N ALA A 192 -12.32 8.31 0.01
CA ALA A 192 -10.89 8.31 0.21
C ALA A 192 -10.20 9.01 -0.99
N LEU A 193 -9.27 9.90 -0.68
CA LEU A 193 -8.62 10.76 -1.67
C LEU A 193 -7.11 10.72 -1.50
N PHE A 194 -6.39 10.56 -2.61
CA PHE A 194 -4.92 10.67 -2.61
C PHE A 194 -4.40 11.15 -3.97
N LYS A 195 -3.28 11.85 -3.94
CA LYS A 195 -2.63 12.38 -5.15
C LYS A 195 -1.95 11.25 -5.93
N SER A 196 -1.89 11.38 -7.26
CA SER A 196 -1.10 10.47 -8.11
C SER A 196 0.38 10.43 -7.73
N THR A 197 0.91 11.53 -7.21
CA THR A 197 2.31 11.65 -6.74
C THR A 197 2.58 11.01 -5.37
N ALA A 198 1.53 10.62 -4.65
CA ALA A 198 1.67 9.93 -3.35
C ALA A 198 1.76 8.40 -3.49
N ILE A 199 1.71 7.90 -4.73
CA ILE A 199 1.74 6.48 -5.02
C ILE A 199 3.19 6.04 -5.22
N GLU A 200 3.61 5.06 -4.44
CA GLU A 200 4.89 4.38 -4.58
C GLU A 200 4.68 3.06 -5.32
N ILE A 201 5.47 2.82 -6.37
CA ILE A 201 5.46 1.54 -7.10
C ILE A 201 6.51 0.63 -6.50
N LEU A 202 6.09 -0.57 -6.11
CA LEU A 202 6.94 -1.59 -5.52
C LEU A 202 7.09 -2.77 -6.49
N GLY A 203 8.31 -3.30 -6.57
CA GLY A 203 8.62 -4.44 -7.41
C GLY A 203 8.60 -4.13 -8.93
N HIS A 204 9.13 -5.03 -9.65
CA HIS A 204 9.15 -5.03 -11.12
C HIS A 204 8.18 -6.05 -11.65
#